data_83626a879a4ad73256e2a3cc4212de79
#
_entry.id   83626a879a4ad73256e2a3cc4212de79
#
_cell.length_a   1.000
_cell.length_b   1.000
_cell.length_c   1.000
_cell.angle_alpha   90.00
_cell.angle_beta   90.00
_cell.angle_gamma   90.00
#
_symmetry.space_group_name_H-M   'P 1'
#
loop_
_entity.id
_entity.type
_entity.pdbx_description
1 polymer ?
#
loop_
_entity_poly.entity_id
_entity_poly.type
_entity_poly.pdbx_seq_one_letter_code
_entity_poly.pdbx_strand_id
1 'polypeptide(L)'
;MKKNVVAILFLFSLNGFAQKATVAGGNSALPVKLNSGIDTMQYVLGAYLGQYISNNGFVISNPTLFKKGLEDALNGKPLSVNADSVLPMMNKYEKLSGKERNSQQEKLLFEKIKGQPGMGVLPSGVCYAIVKVGTGSRPQPADSVEMHLKGFLADGRQFEDTYPKNTPYKTSPDNVIAGMKEILQIMPAGSLWRVYIPSAMAFGEKGLTGLIPPYAALIYEVELLKVTVNPPKSGGK
;
A
#
# COMPACT_ATOMS: atom_id res chain seq x y z
N MET A 1 32.02 -25.57 -25.35
CA MET A 1 30.56 -25.53 -25.14
C MET A 1 30.24 -24.24 -24.42
N LYS A 2 29.74 -23.25 -25.16
CA LYS A 2 29.40 -21.91 -24.62
C LYS A 2 27.97 -21.99 -24.01
N LYS A 3 27.83 -21.78 -22.71
CA LYS A 3 26.51 -21.65 -22.05
C LYS A 3 26.04 -20.20 -22.21
N ASN A 4 25.02 -20.02 -23.03
CA ASN A 4 24.33 -18.74 -23.17
C ASN A 4 23.50 -18.50 -21.90
N VAL A 5 23.89 -17.48 -21.13
CA VAL A 5 23.05 -16.91 -20.08
C VAL A 5 22.09 -15.95 -20.76
N VAL A 6 20.84 -16.35 -20.88
CA VAL A 6 19.76 -15.47 -21.33
C VAL A 6 19.39 -14.57 -20.16
N ALA A 7 19.87 -13.35 -20.20
CA ALA A 7 19.39 -12.28 -19.31
C ALA A 7 18.01 -11.83 -19.82
N ILE A 8 16.95 -12.26 -19.16
CA ILE A 8 15.59 -11.74 -19.41
C ILE A 8 15.48 -10.40 -18.72
N LEU A 9 15.72 -9.34 -19.49
CA LEU A 9 15.40 -7.97 -19.08
C LEU A 9 13.88 -7.79 -19.13
N PHE A 10 13.21 -7.88 -17.99
CA PHE A 10 11.82 -7.45 -17.86
C PHE A 10 11.78 -5.92 -17.72
N LEU A 11 11.66 -5.25 -18.85
CA LEU A 11 11.21 -3.86 -18.93
C LEU A 11 9.72 -3.83 -18.57
N PHE A 12 9.40 -3.70 -17.27
CA PHE A 12 8.07 -3.27 -16.88
C PHE A 12 7.99 -1.75 -17.07
N SER A 13 7.45 -1.33 -18.21
CA SER A 13 6.92 0.02 -18.35
C SER A 13 5.86 0.21 -17.26
N LEU A 14 6.09 1.14 -16.33
CA LEU A 14 5.07 1.70 -15.46
C LEU A 14 4.08 2.49 -16.32
N ASN A 15 3.21 1.79 -17.02
CA ASN A 15 1.99 2.39 -17.50
C ASN A 15 1.06 2.51 -16.30
N GLY A 16 0.93 3.74 -15.80
CA GLY A 16 -0.08 4.07 -14.82
C GLY A 16 -1.43 3.60 -15.31
N PHE A 17 -1.95 2.53 -14.72
CA PHE A 17 -3.35 2.19 -14.83
C PHE A 17 -4.13 3.20 -14.00
N ALA A 18 -4.36 4.38 -14.58
CA ALA A 18 -5.55 5.13 -14.26
C ALA A 18 -6.73 4.26 -14.67
N GLN A 19 -7.22 3.45 -13.74
CA GLN A 19 -8.47 2.72 -13.93
C GLN A 19 -9.57 3.78 -13.99
N LYS A 20 -9.92 4.19 -15.22
CA LYS A 20 -11.14 4.93 -15.49
C LYS A 20 -12.29 4.11 -14.92
N ALA A 21 -12.82 4.56 -13.79
CA ALA A 21 -14.13 4.16 -13.35
C ALA A 21 -15.08 4.58 -14.49
N THR A 22 -15.49 3.64 -15.30
CA THR A 22 -16.57 3.83 -16.29
C THR A 22 -17.85 4.04 -15.48
N VAL A 23 -18.19 5.28 -15.25
CA VAL A 23 -19.54 5.67 -14.87
C VAL A 23 -20.40 5.39 -16.10
N ALA A 24 -21.05 4.24 -16.13
CA ALA A 24 -22.10 3.94 -17.11
C ALA A 24 -23.28 4.88 -16.82
N GLY A 25 -23.54 5.79 -17.72
CA GLY A 25 -24.75 6.61 -17.64
C GLY A 25 -24.62 7.95 -18.32
N GLY A 26 -24.84 7.98 -19.63
CA GLY A 26 -25.63 8.93 -20.36
C GLY A 26 -25.28 10.42 -20.30
N ASN A 27 -25.12 10.99 -21.45
CA ASN A 27 -24.94 12.37 -21.88
C ASN A 27 -23.48 12.83 -21.83
N SER A 28 -22.87 12.85 -23.00
CA SER A 28 -21.72 13.70 -23.30
C SER A 28 -22.18 15.17 -23.25
N ALA A 29 -22.24 15.70 -22.01
CA ALA A 29 -22.34 17.14 -21.82
C ALA A 29 -21.10 17.76 -22.49
N LEU A 30 -21.32 18.71 -23.38
CA LEU A 30 -20.28 19.53 -23.99
C LEU A 30 -19.36 20.06 -22.88
N PRO A 31 -18.04 20.18 -23.11
CA PRO A 31 -17.14 20.70 -22.11
C PRO A 31 -17.62 22.08 -21.66
N VAL A 32 -17.79 22.26 -20.35
CA VAL A 32 -18.20 23.52 -19.76
C VAL A 32 -17.14 24.57 -20.11
N LYS A 33 -17.56 25.70 -20.76
CA LYS A 33 -16.68 26.84 -21.03
C LYS A 33 -16.41 27.56 -19.71
N LEU A 34 -15.16 27.67 -19.34
CA LEU A 34 -14.70 28.50 -18.23
C LEU A 34 -14.36 29.89 -18.76
N ASN A 35 -15.26 30.86 -18.56
CA ASN A 35 -15.15 32.17 -19.17
C ASN A 35 -14.43 33.21 -18.30
N SER A 36 -14.17 32.86 -17.03
CA SER A 36 -13.49 33.75 -16.08
C SER A 36 -12.57 32.98 -15.13
N GLY A 37 -11.68 33.69 -14.44
CA GLY A 37 -10.87 33.12 -13.36
C GLY A 37 -11.73 32.56 -12.21
N ILE A 38 -12.88 33.18 -11.94
CA ILE A 38 -13.82 32.69 -10.92
C ILE A 38 -14.46 31.37 -11.36
N ASP A 39 -14.89 31.26 -12.62
CA ASP A 39 -15.45 30.00 -13.14
C ASP A 39 -14.42 28.85 -13.03
N THR A 40 -13.16 29.16 -13.35
CA THR A 40 -12.05 28.22 -13.23
C THR A 40 -11.88 27.77 -11.78
N MET A 41 -11.89 28.67 -10.81
CA MET A 41 -11.75 28.34 -9.39
C MET A 41 -12.92 27.49 -8.87
N GLN A 42 -14.16 27.81 -9.28
CA GLN A 42 -15.34 27.02 -8.92
C GLN A 42 -15.28 25.60 -9.49
N TYR A 43 -14.86 25.46 -10.73
CA TYR A 43 -14.67 24.16 -11.35
C TYR A 43 -13.55 23.35 -10.65
N VAL A 44 -12.42 23.98 -10.33
CA VAL A 44 -11.29 23.35 -9.62
C VAL A 44 -11.71 22.88 -8.24
N LEU A 45 -12.52 23.65 -7.50
CA LEU A 45 -13.04 23.24 -6.19
C LEU A 45 -13.91 21.98 -6.31
N GLY A 46 -14.80 21.93 -7.30
CA GLY A 46 -15.61 20.75 -7.57
C GLY A 46 -14.78 19.53 -7.98
N ALA A 47 -13.78 19.74 -8.85
CA ALA A 47 -12.85 18.69 -9.26
C ALA A 47 -12.02 18.16 -8.09
N TYR A 48 -11.54 19.05 -7.22
CA TYR A 48 -10.82 18.68 -5.99
C TYR A 48 -11.68 17.82 -5.07
N LEU A 49 -12.93 18.19 -4.82
CA LEU A 49 -13.87 17.41 -4.02
C LEU A 49 -14.11 16.03 -4.64
N GLY A 50 -14.30 15.96 -5.96
CA GLY A 50 -14.47 14.70 -6.68
C GLY A 50 -13.24 13.79 -6.58
N GLN A 51 -12.04 14.35 -6.72
CA GLN A 51 -10.78 13.62 -6.53
C GLN A 51 -10.61 13.15 -5.07
N TYR A 52 -10.93 13.99 -4.10
CA TYR A 52 -10.89 13.62 -2.68
C TYR A 52 -11.80 12.42 -2.41
N ILE A 53 -13.04 12.45 -2.87
CA ILE A 53 -14.01 11.35 -2.75
C ILE A 53 -13.45 10.07 -3.37
N SER A 54 -12.96 10.13 -4.60
CA SER A 54 -12.41 8.99 -5.32
C SER A 54 -11.15 8.41 -4.67
N ASN A 55 -10.20 9.29 -4.30
CA ASN A 55 -8.93 8.88 -3.72
C ASN A 55 -9.07 8.27 -2.32
N ASN A 56 -10.11 8.67 -1.58
CA ASN A 56 -10.42 8.08 -0.27
C ASN A 56 -11.37 6.87 -0.36
N GLY A 57 -11.71 6.44 -1.57
CA GLY A 57 -12.53 5.24 -1.79
C GLY A 57 -14.00 5.38 -1.38
N PHE A 58 -14.50 6.61 -1.28
CA PHE A 58 -15.92 6.83 -1.06
C PHE A 58 -16.73 6.50 -2.32
N VAL A 59 -17.83 5.81 -2.14
CA VAL A 59 -18.77 5.46 -3.21
C VAL A 59 -20.04 6.27 -3.07
N ILE A 60 -20.35 7.09 -4.06
CA ILE A 60 -21.61 7.82 -4.11
C ILE A 60 -22.66 6.92 -4.76
N SER A 61 -23.30 6.10 -3.94
CA SER A 61 -24.38 5.20 -4.40
C SER A 61 -25.71 5.91 -4.66
N ASN A 62 -25.92 7.09 -4.04
CA ASN A 62 -27.08 7.94 -4.26
C ASN A 62 -26.67 9.38 -4.56
N PRO A 63 -26.44 9.71 -5.86
CA PRO A 63 -26.00 11.07 -6.26
C PRO A 63 -27.01 12.16 -5.90
N THR A 64 -28.31 11.85 -5.88
CA THR A 64 -29.36 12.83 -5.52
C THR A 64 -29.26 13.27 -4.06
N LEU A 65 -29.09 12.32 -3.14
CA LEU A 65 -28.90 12.64 -1.72
C LEU A 65 -27.56 13.32 -1.47
N PHE A 66 -26.49 12.90 -2.15
CA PHE A 66 -25.20 13.56 -2.05
C PHE A 66 -25.28 15.03 -2.48
N LYS A 67 -25.87 15.31 -3.65
CA LYS A 67 -26.09 16.66 -4.16
C LYS A 67 -26.93 17.50 -3.19
N LYS A 68 -28.02 16.91 -2.66
CA LYS A 68 -28.90 17.59 -1.71
C LYS A 68 -28.15 18.00 -0.43
N GLY A 69 -27.38 17.12 0.15
CA GLY A 69 -26.57 17.43 1.33
C GLY A 69 -25.55 18.52 1.09
N LEU A 70 -24.90 18.51 -0.08
CA LEU A 70 -23.96 19.56 -0.49
C LEU A 70 -24.65 20.90 -0.67
N GLU A 71 -25.79 20.93 -1.35
CA GLU A 71 -26.60 22.15 -1.54
C GLU A 71 -27.10 22.74 -0.22
N ASP A 72 -27.57 21.91 0.70
CA ASP A 72 -28.05 22.36 2.01
C ASP A 72 -26.92 22.99 2.82
N ALA A 73 -25.74 22.35 2.83
CA ALA A 73 -24.57 22.88 3.54
C ALA A 73 -24.10 24.21 2.93
N LEU A 74 -23.99 24.31 1.61
CA LEU A 74 -23.55 25.53 0.91
C LEU A 74 -24.52 26.71 1.09
N ASN A 75 -25.83 26.44 1.22
CA ASN A 75 -26.84 27.46 1.37
C ASN A 75 -27.23 27.74 2.84
N GLY A 76 -26.51 27.16 3.82
CA GLY A 76 -26.81 27.32 5.24
C GLY A 76 -28.18 26.81 5.65
N LYS A 77 -28.75 25.86 4.91
CA LYS A 77 -30.06 25.26 5.24
C LYS A 77 -29.88 24.21 6.36
N PRO A 78 -30.95 23.95 7.15
CA PRO A 78 -30.94 22.87 8.14
C PRO A 78 -30.57 21.53 7.46
N LEU A 79 -29.62 20.83 8.03
CA LEU A 79 -29.23 19.51 7.56
C LEU A 79 -30.26 18.45 7.99
N SER A 80 -30.46 17.42 7.18
CA SER A 80 -31.32 16.28 7.54
C SER A 80 -30.70 15.37 8.62
N VAL A 81 -29.49 15.66 9.07
CA VAL A 81 -28.79 15.01 10.18
C VAL A 81 -28.34 16.09 11.18
N ASN A 82 -28.11 15.69 12.44
CA ASN A 82 -27.55 16.63 13.41
C ASN A 82 -26.18 17.11 12.93
N ALA A 83 -25.97 18.43 12.86
CA ALA A 83 -24.74 19.05 12.41
C ALA A 83 -23.49 18.55 13.17
N ASP A 84 -23.60 18.38 14.49
CA ASP A 84 -22.52 17.88 15.35
C ASP A 84 -22.17 16.42 15.06
N SER A 85 -23.08 15.67 14.44
CA SER A 85 -22.88 14.27 14.07
C SER A 85 -22.20 14.10 12.71
N VAL A 86 -22.14 15.14 11.86
CA VAL A 86 -21.61 15.02 10.49
C VAL A 86 -20.16 14.53 10.49
N LEU A 87 -19.29 15.17 11.26
CA LEU A 87 -17.88 14.80 11.32
C LEU A 87 -17.62 13.42 11.94
N PRO A 88 -18.23 13.05 13.09
CA PRO A 88 -18.15 11.70 13.62
C PRO A 88 -18.64 10.61 12.65
N MET A 89 -19.75 10.85 11.97
CA MET A 89 -20.29 9.92 10.98
C MET A 89 -19.38 9.80 9.76
N MET A 90 -18.81 10.91 9.30
CA MET A 90 -17.87 10.92 8.20
C MET A 90 -16.59 10.15 8.54
N ASN A 91 -16.01 10.37 9.70
CA ASN A 91 -14.84 9.64 10.19
C ASN A 91 -15.09 8.12 10.28
N LYS A 92 -16.30 7.74 10.74
CA LYS A 92 -16.70 6.32 10.77
C LYS A 92 -16.84 5.75 9.37
N TYR A 93 -17.43 6.46 8.43
CA TYR A 93 -17.61 6.04 7.05
C TYR A 93 -16.25 5.92 6.33
N GLU A 94 -15.36 6.88 6.52
CA GLU A 94 -13.99 6.85 5.99
C GLU A 94 -13.21 5.62 6.47
N LYS A 95 -13.31 5.29 7.74
CA LYS A 95 -12.68 4.11 8.33
C LYS A 95 -13.20 2.81 7.73
N LEU A 96 -14.52 2.71 7.52
CA LEU A 96 -15.16 1.53 6.93
C LEU A 96 -14.83 1.38 5.44
N SER A 97 -14.93 2.45 4.67
CA SER A 97 -14.61 2.44 3.23
C SER A 97 -13.12 2.17 2.97
N GLY A 98 -12.25 2.69 3.82
CA GLY A 98 -10.81 2.41 3.78
C GLY A 98 -10.49 0.94 4.06
N LYS A 99 -11.14 0.32 5.05
CA LYS A 99 -11.02 -1.11 5.35
C LYS A 99 -11.42 -1.97 4.15
N GLU A 100 -12.60 -1.70 3.62
CA GLU A 100 -13.18 -2.50 2.52
C GLU A 100 -12.30 -2.40 1.26
N ARG A 101 -11.86 -1.18 0.92
CA ARG A 101 -10.94 -0.93 -0.20
C ARG A 101 -9.61 -1.66 -0.02
N ASN A 102 -8.97 -1.53 1.14
CA ASN A 102 -7.66 -2.14 1.38
C ASN A 102 -7.74 -3.66 1.38
N SER A 103 -8.80 -4.24 1.96
CA SER A 103 -9.05 -5.69 1.90
C SER A 103 -9.28 -6.19 0.47
N GLN A 104 -10.01 -5.42 -0.33
CA GLN A 104 -10.20 -5.75 -1.74
C GLN A 104 -8.90 -5.64 -2.55
N GLN A 105 -8.12 -4.59 -2.33
CA GLN A 105 -6.80 -4.41 -2.97
C GLN A 105 -5.85 -5.54 -2.59
N GLU A 106 -5.82 -5.94 -1.32
CA GLU A 106 -5.04 -7.09 -0.85
C GLU A 106 -5.45 -8.36 -1.61
N LYS A 107 -6.75 -8.67 -1.64
CA LYS A 107 -7.26 -9.86 -2.34
C LYS A 107 -6.82 -9.88 -3.80
N LEU A 108 -7.05 -8.79 -4.55
CA LEU A 108 -6.68 -8.69 -5.96
C LEU A 108 -5.16 -8.79 -6.17
N LEU A 109 -4.36 -8.19 -5.28
CA LEU A 109 -2.90 -8.29 -5.32
C LEU A 109 -2.46 -9.75 -5.21
N PHE A 110 -2.92 -10.46 -4.17
CA PHE A 110 -2.51 -11.84 -3.91
C PHE A 110 -3.06 -12.83 -4.93
N GLU A 111 -4.26 -12.64 -5.47
CA GLU A 111 -4.78 -13.41 -6.60
C GLU A 111 -3.88 -13.26 -7.85
N LYS A 112 -3.43 -12.03 -8.12
CA LYS A 112 -2.57 -11.75 -9.27
C LYS A 112 -1.18 -12.36 -9.13
N ILE A 113 -0.57 -12.33 -7.94
CA ILE A 113 0.84 -12.71 -7.76
C ILE A 113 1.05 -14.19 -7.47
N LYS A 114 0.13 -14.87 -6.76
CA LYS A 114 0.28 -16.29 -6.38
C LYS A 114 0.44 -17.25 -7.56
N GLY A 115 -0.09 -16.90 -8.71
CA GLY A 115 0.03 -17.71 -9.93
C GLY A 115 1.23 -17.37 -10.83
N GLN A 116 2.08 -16.41 -10.42
CA GLN A 116 3.21 -15.99 -11.27
C GLN A 116 4.39 -16.97 -11.16
N PRO A 117 5.07 -17.29 -12.28
CA PRO A 117 6.29 -18.10 -12.24
C PRO A 117 7.37 -17.46 -11.38
N GLY A 118 8.05 -18.27 -10.57
CA GLY A 118 9.13 -17.80 -9.67
C GLY A 118 8.66 -17.15 -8.36
N MET A 119 7.36 -17.14 -8.11
CA MET A 119 6.80 -16.67 -6.83
C MET A 119 6.83 -17.77 -5.78
N GLY A 120 7.58 -17.56 -4.69
CA GLY A 120 7.49 -18.36 -3.48
C GLY A 120 6.29 -17.93 -2.63
N VAL A 121 5.62 -18.90 -2.01
CA VAL A 121 4.47 -18.66 -1.12
C VAL A 121 4.70 -19.42 0.18
N LEU A 122 4.67 -18.71 1.31
CA LEU A 122 4.76 -19.30 2.64
C LEU A 122 3.36 -19.72 3.16
N PRO A 123 3.29 -20.66 4.11
CA PRO A 123 2.01 -21.07 4.71
C PRO A 123 1.21 -19.93 5.32
N SER A 124 1.87 -18.89 5.81
CA SER A 124 1.26 -17.65 6.33
C SER A 124 0.57 -16.78 5.26
N GLY A 125 0.77 -17.10 3.97
CA GLY A 125 0.30 -16.32 2.84
C GLY A 125 1.27 -15.23 2.37
N VAL A 126 2.40 -15.05 3.04
CA VAL A 126 3.49 -14.17 2.58
C VAL A 126 4.03 -14.71 1.26
N CYS A 127 4.17 -13.84 0.26
CA CYS A 127 4.72 -14.19 -1.04
C CYS A 127 6.04 -13.46 -1.28
N TYR A 128 6.94 -14.05 -2.05
CA TYR A 128 8.22 -13.43 -2.38
C TYR A 128 8.74 -13.83 -3.76
N ALA A 129 9.44 -12.92 -4.39
CA ALA A 129 10.19 -13.17 -5.61
C ALA A 129 11.67 -12.86 -5.36
N ILE A 130 12.55 -13.77 -5.77
CA ILE A 130 13.99 -13.61 -5.64
C ILE A 130 14.51 -12.80 -6.83
N VAL A 131 14.94 -11.56 -6.58
CA VAL A 131 15.54 -10.69 -7.60
C VAL A 131 17.04 -10.97 -7.74
N LYS A 132 17.72 -11.15 -6.60
CA LYS A 132 19.13 -11.50 -6.52
C LYS A 132 19.33 -12.54 -5.41
N VAL A 133 20.07 -13.60 -5.73
CA VAL A 133 20.43 -14.62 -4.75
C VAL A 133 21.68 -14.20 -4.01
N GLY A 134 21.61 -14.17 -2.68
CA GLY A 134 22.78 -14.03 -1.81
C GLY A 134 23.40 -15.38 -1.48
N THR A 135 24.63 -15.33 -1.00
CA THR A 135 25.42 -16.52 -0.60
C THR A 135 25.81 -16.52 0.88
N GLY A 136 25.43 -15.46 1.61
CA GLY A 136 25.76 -15.35 3.02
C GLY A 136 24.86 -16.17 3.95
N SER A 137 25.06 -16.01 5.25
CA SER A 137 24.25 -16.70 6.26
C SER A 137 22.80 -16.20 6.27
N ARG A 138 21.89 -17.08 6.73
CA ARG A 138 20.50 -16.72 7.04
C ARG A 138 20.41 -16.32 8.50
N PRO A 139 19.73 -15.21 8.83
CA PRO A 139 19.65 -14.77 10.21
C PRO A 139 18.76 -15.68 11.06
N GLN A 140 19.19 -15.90 12.30
CA GLN A 140 18.36 -16.45 13.35
C GLN A 140 17.52 -15.34 14.02
N PRO A 141 16.47 -15.65 14.78
CA PRO A 141 15.56 -14.65 15.36
C PRO A 141 16.26 -13.51 16.12
N ALA A 142 17.29 -13.84 16.90
CA ALA A 142 18.00 -12.87 17.74
C ALA A 142 19.22 -12.21 17.07
N ASP A 143 19.58 -12.62 15.85
CA ASP A 143 20.73 -12.06 15.14
C ASP A 143 20.47 -10.61 14.75
N SER A 144 21.53 -9.82 14.62
CA SER A 144 21.42 -8.49 14.06
C SER A 144 21.51 -8.52 12.54
N VAL A 145 20.64 -7.79 11.88
CA VAL A 145 20.60 -7.64 10.41
C VAL A 145 20.76 -6.19 10.02
N GLU A 146 21.47 -5.96 8.92
CA GLU A 146 21.54 -4.68 8.22
C GLU A 146 20.92 -4.85 6.83
N MET A 147 19.95 -4.01 6.47
CA MET A 147 19.24 -4.12 5.20
C MET A 147 18.81 -2.77 4.65
N HIS A 148 18.75 -2.66 3.33
CA HIS A 148 18.00 -1.60 2.68
C HIS A 148 16.59 -2.05 2.37
N LEU A 149 15.65 -1.09 2.51
CA LEU A 149 14.23 -1.31 2.31
C LEU A 149 13.64 -0.24 1.40
N LYS A 150 12.74 -0.66 0.52
CA LYS A 150 11.69 0.19 -0.07
C LYS A 150 10.35 -0.42 0.24
N GLY A 151 9.47 0.35 0.87
CA GLY A 151 8.13 -0.08 1.26
C GLY A 151 7.05 0.62 0.46
N PHE A 152 6.08 -0.16 -0.07
CA PHE A 152 4.97 0.33 -0.86
C PHE A 152 3.66 -0.27 -0.36
N LEU A 153 2.59 0.50 -0.47
CA LEU A 153 1.23 0.01 -0.34
C LEU A 153 0.79 -0.68 -1.64
N ALA A 154 -0.30 -1.43 -1.58
CA ALA A 154 -0.85 -2.12 -2.75
C ALA A 154 -1.30 -1.15 -3.88
N ASP A 155 -1.58 0.11 -3.57
CA ASP A 155 -1.90 1.18 -4.53
C ASP A 155 -0.67 1.85 -5.16
N GLY A 156 0.55 1.41 -4.78
CA GLY A 156 1.82 1.89 -5.29
C GLY A 156 2.40 3.08 -4.52
N ARG A 157 1.72 3.62 -3.52
CA ARG A 157 2.29 4.69 -2.67
C ARG A 157 3.48 4.15 -1.88
N GLN A 158 4.61 4.83 -2.01
CA GLN A 158 5.82 4.54 -1.24
C GLN A 158 5.71 5.17 0.15
N PHE A 159 5.98 4.38 1.19
CA PHE A 159 5.98 4.86 2.57
C PHE A 159 7.34 4.75 3.25
N GLU A 160 8.26 3.97 2.67
CA GLU A 160 9.61 3.79 3.21
C GLU A 160 10.64 3.70 2.09
N ASP A 161 11.82 4.33 2.29
CA ASP A 161 12.99 4.19 1.43
C ASP A 161 14.25 4.56 2.21
N THR A 162 15.15 3.59 2.38
CA THR A 162 16.42 3.79 3.10
C THR A 162 17.59 4.13 2.17
N TYR A 163 17.43 4.03 0.84
CA TYR A 163 18.51 4.25 -0.11
C TYR A 163 18.97 5.73 -0.23
N PRO A 164 18.06 6.73 -0.27
CA PRO A 164 18.48 8.12 -0.51
C PRO A 164 19.46 8.66 0.53
N LYS A 165 19.33 8.18 1.76
CA LYS A 165 20.24 8.58 2.87
C LYS A 165 21.41 7.62 3.03
N ASN A 166 21.47 6.56 2.25
CA ASN A 166 22.43 5.46 2.39
C ASN A 166 22.59 5.00 3.85
N THR A 167 21.47 4.94 4.56
CA THR A 167 21.44 4.53 5.97
C THR A 167 20.66 3.22 6.07
N PRO A 168 21.35 2.07 6.07
CA PRO A 168 20.71 0.77 6.22
C PRO A 168 19.93 0.68 7.53
N TYR A 169 18.78 0.05 7.47
CA TYR A 169 17.99 -0.26 8.66
C TYR A 169 18.65 -1.40 9.43
N LYS A 170 18.94 -1.16 10.73
CA LYS A 170 19.56 -2.13 11.62
C LYS A 170 18.54 -2.63 12.64
N THR A 171 18.33 -3.93 12.67
CA THR A 171 17.34 -4.56 13.56
C THR A 171 17.66 -6.03 13.79
N SER A 172 16.71 -6.78 14.33
CA SER A 172 16.72 -8.25 14.36
C SER A 172 15.41 -8.80 13.79
N PRO A 173 15.36 -10.04 13.33
CA PRO A 173 14.11 -10.69 12.89
C PRO A 173 13.00 -10.67 13.96
N ASP A 174 13.34 -10.65 15.24
CA ASP A 174 12.35 -10.56 16.31
C ASP A 174 11.69 -9.18 16.46
N ASN A 175 12.29 -8.13 15.91
CA ASN A 175 11.85 -6.74 16.08
C ASN A 175 11.19 -6.15 14.82
N VAL A 176 10.76 -6.99 13.89
CA VAL A 176 10.04 -6.57 12.68
C VAL A 176 8.64 -7.19 12.64
N ILE A 177 7.79 -6.75 11.71
CA ILE A 177 6.46 -7.34 11.49
C ILE A 177 6.58 -8.84 11.16
N ALA A 178 5.55 -9.62 11.51
CA ALA A 178 5.58 -11.08 11.43
C ALA A 178 5.96 -11.60 10.04
N GLY A 179 5.41 -11.02 8.99
CA GLY A 179 5.74 -11.43 7.62
C GLY A 179 7.19 -11.14 7.22
N MET A 180 7.77 -10.03 7.69
CA MET A 180 9.18 -9.71 7.45
C MET A 180 10.10 -10.66 8.23
N LYS A 181 9.72 -11.04 9.46
CA LYS A 181 10.47 -12.03 10.25
C LYS A 181 10.59 -13.36 9.52
N GLU A 182 9.50 -13.87 8.97
CA GLU A 182 9.53 -15.14 8.21
C GLU A 182 10.46 -15.05 7.00
N ILE A 183 10.42 -13.96 6.27
CA ILE A 183 11.27 -13.74 5.09
C ILE A 183 12.74 -13.66 5.47
N LEU A 184 13.09 -12.85 6.47
CA LEU A 184 14.48 -12.70 6.88
C LEU A 184 15.12 -14.02 7.28
N GLN A 185 14.38 -14.92 7.95
CA GLN A 185 14.90 -16.22 8.39
C GLN A 185 15.22 -17.20 7.25
N ILE A 186 14.63 -16.99 6.07
CA ILE A 186 14.92 -17.82 4.89
C ILE A 186 15.81 -17.12 3.85
N MET A 187 16.06 -15.81 4.03
CA MET A 187 16.79 -14.96 3.09
C MET A 187 18.29 -14.96 3.38
N PRO A 188 19.17 -15.42 2.46
CA PRO A 188 20.62 -15.35 2.65
C PRO A 188 21.11 -13.90 2.57
N ALA A 189 22.12 -13.53 3.36
CA ALA A 189 22.78 -12.22 3.23
C ALA A 189 23.37 -12.05 1.82
N GLY A 190 23.32 -10.82 1.30
CA GLY A 190 23.64 -10.46 -0.09
C GLY A 190 22.50 -10.64 -1.08
N SER A 191 21.30 -11.04 -0.62
CA SER A 191 20.10 -11.17 -1.45
C SER A 191 19.37 -9.84 -1.63
N LEU A 192 18.61 -9.73 -2.74
CA LEU A 192 17.57 -8.74 -2.96
C LEU A 192 16.28 -9.47 -3.31
N TRP A 193 15.24 -9.32 -2.50
CA TRP A 193 13.96 -9.97 -2.70
C TRP A 193 12.83 -8.93 -2.74
N ARG A 194 11.82 -9.23 -3.54
CA ARG A 194 10.56 -8.50 -3.49
C ARG A 194 9.54 -9.32 -2.71
N VAL A 195 9.00 -8.75 -1.66
CA VAL A 195 8.18 -9.43 -0.65
C VAL A 195 6.80 -8.79 -0.60
N TYR A 196 5.77 -9.63 -0.52
CA TYR A 196 4.37 -9.21 -0.41
C TYR A 196 3.81 -9.78 0.88
N ILE A 197 3.43 -8.90 1.78
CA ILE A 197 3.01 -9.26 3.14
C ILE A 197 1.53 -8.95 3.29
N PRO A 198 0.67 -9.98 3.56
CA PRO A 198 -0.73 -9.75 3.87
C PRO A 198 -0.88 -8.85 5.09
N SER A 199 -1.94 -8.07 5.13
CA SER A 199 -2.20 -7.15 6.25
C SER A 199 -2.18 -7.84 7.63
N ALA A 200 -2.69 -9.09 7.72
CA ALA A 200 -2.67 -9.88 8.94
C ALA A 200 -1.25 -10.22 9.45
N MET A 201 -0.27 -10.26 8.55
CA MET A 201 1.15 -10.51 8.87
C MET A 201 1.96 -9.20 8.94
N ALA A 202 1.28 -8.04 8.84
CA ALA A 202 1.83 -6.70 8.90
C ALA A 202 1.24 -5.91 10.08
N PHE A 203 0.54 -4.80 9.81
CA PHE A 203 -0.04 -3.93 10.85
C PHE A 203 -1.53 -4.19 11.11
N GLY A 204 -2.15 -5.11 10.38
CA GLY A 204 -3.51 -5.59 10.59
C GLY A 204 -4.59 -4.52 10.58
N GLU A 205 -5.54 -4.68 11.48
CA GLU A 205 -6.71 -3.79 11.64
C GLU A 205 -6.34 -2.38 12.08
N LYS A 206 -5.26 -2.22 12.82
CA LYS A 206 -4.87 -0.90 13.37
C LYS A 206 -4.12 -0.05 12.35
N GLY A 207 -3.39 -0.68 11.43
CA GLY A 207 -2.44 0.03 10.58
C GLY A 207 -1.31 0.68 11.40
N LEU A 208 -0.67 1.68 10.80
CA LEU A 208 0.31 2.56 11.46
C LEU A 208 -0.13 4.01 11.19
N THR A 209 -0.52 4.71 12.26
CA THR A 209 -1.12 6.05 12.17
C THR A 209 -0.30 7.01 11.31
N GLY A 210 -0.93 7.62 10.34
CA GLY A 210 -0.33 8.60 9.42
C GLY A 210 0.53 7.99 8.30
N LEU A 211 0.80 6.68 8.32
CA LEU A 211 1.71 6.04 7.36
C LEU A 211 1.07 4.85 6.63
N ILE A 212 0.52 3.89 7.37
CA ILE A 212 -0.03 2.66 6.82
C ILE A 212 -1.50 2.52 7.25
N PRO A 213 -2.43 2.54 6.29
CA PRO A 213 -3.85 2.42 6.61
C PRO A 213 -4.20 1.03 7.18
N PRO A 214 -5.32 0.91 7.93
CA PRO A 214 -5.86 -0.37 8.35
C PRO A 214 -6.05 -1.34 7.18
N TYR A 215 -5.79 -2.63 7.44
CA TYR A 215 -5.95 -3.72 6.48
C TYR A 215 -5.16 -3.56 5.17
N ALA A 216 -4.07 -2.79 5.18
CA ALA A 216 -3.22 -2.62 4.01
C ALA A 216 -2.20 -3.76 3.90
N ALA A 217 -2.17 -4.43 2.75
CA ALA A 217 -1.06 -5.28 2.35
C ALA A 217 0.18 -4.42 2.07
N LEU A 218 1.35 -4.95 2.38
CA LEU A 218 2.62 -4.28 2.16
C LEU A 218 3.45 -4.99 1.09
N ILE A 219 4.14 -4.20 0.30
CA ILE A 219 5.10 -4.68 -0.68
C ILE A 219 6.45 -4.10 -0.30
N TYR A 220 7.45 -4.96 -0.11
CA TYR A 220 8.80 -4.52 0.19
C TYR A 220 9.77 -5.01 -0.88
N GLU A 221 10.73 -4.15 -1.21
CA GLU A 221 12.01 -4.56 -1.78
C GLU A 221 13.02 -4.58 -0.63
N VAL A 222 13.56 -5.77 -0.34
CA VAL A 222 14.47 -6.01 0.78
C VAL A 222 15.82 -6.41 0.23
N GLU A 223 16.85 -5.63 0.51
CA GLU A 223 18.24 -5.98 0.27
C GLU A 223 18.91 -6.29 1.61
N LEU A 224 19.12 -7.56 1.90
CA LEU A 224 19.80 -8.00 3.13
C LEU A 224 21.30 -7.92 2.93
N LEU A 225 21.93 -6.90 3.54
CA LEU A 225 23.34 -6.60 3.37
C LEU A 225 24.22 -7.49 4.23
N LYS A 226 23.86 -7.62 5.52
CA LYS A 226 24.70 -8.26 6.52
C LYS A 226 23.90 -8.93 7.61
N VAL A 227 24.40 -10.07 8.07
CA VAL A 227 23.94 -10.76 9.28
C VAL A 227 25.09 -10.82 10.26
N THR A 228 24.85 -10.38 11.50
CA THR A 228 25.79 -10.49 12.62
C THR A 228 25.17 -11.43 13.63
N VAL A 229 25.81 -12.57 13.81
CA VAL A 229 25.36 -13.59 14.76
C VAL A 229 25.54 -13.06 16.19
N ASN A 230 24.46 -13.02 16.93
CA ASN A 230 24.51 -12.68 18.36
C ASN A 230 24.64 -13.96 19.19
N PRO A 231 25.49 -13.98 20.21
CA PRO A 231 25.56 -15.13 21.11
C PRO A 231 24.20 -15.36 21.79
N PRO A 232 23.81 -16.61 22.04
CA PRO A 232 22.59 -16.91 22.77
C PRO A 232 22.63 -16.16 24.11
N LYS A 233 21.53 -15.45 24.43
CA LYS A 233 21.39 -14.83 25.76
C LYS A 233 21.58 -15.94 26.79
N SER A 234 22.67 -15.91 27.55
CA SER A 234 22.87 -16.78 28.69
C SER A 234 21.67 -16.62 29.60
N GLY A 235 20.85 -17.65 29.73
CA GLY A 235 19.68 -17.64 30.59
C GLY A 235 20.18 -17.34 32.03
N GLY A 236 19.85 -16.14 32.52
CA GLY A 236 19.96 -15.88 33.94
C GLY A 236 19.02 -16.83 34.66
N LYS A 237 19.59 -17.70 35.46
CA LYS A 237 18.88 -18.49 36.46
C LYS A 237 18.26 -17.59 37.50
#